data_c43db6bc68672455f9d90e927c93c251
#
_entry.id   c43db6bc68672455f9d90e927c93c251
#
_cell.length_a   1.000
_cell.length_b   1.000
_cell.length_c   1.000
_cell.angle_alpha   90.00
_cell.angle_beta   90.00
_cell.angle_gamma   90.00
#
_symmetry.space_group_name_H-M   'P 1'
#
loop_
_entity.id
_entity.type
_entity.pdbx_description
1 polymer ?
#
loop_
_entity_poly.entity_id
_entity_poly.type
_entity_poly.pdbx_seq_one_letter_code
_entity_poly.pdbx_strand_id
1 'polypeptide(L)'
;MEFTFLAIIVILPLLYVVIGFSAVQRGIFAATAGAREAGRALSTADDVTTGLARAQYAAEIAVEDQAVDLTDLDVGYAPDGADCSAAGSYQPALTPGERFVVCVTVVVRVPGLPDFIDTNTATGMYIVQRDRFQG
;
A
#
# COMPACT_ATOMS: atom_id res chain seq x y z
N MET A 1 -27.83 -14.17 35.47
CA MET A 1 -26.72 -13.18 35.45
C MET A 1 -25.42 -13.78 34.98
N GLU A 2 -25.04 -15.00 35.32
CA GLU A 2 -23.80 -15.64 34.91
C GLU A 2 -23.70 -15.87 33.38
N PHE A 3 -24.80 -16.24 32.75
CA PHE A 3 -24.85 -16.46 31.31
C PHE A 3 -24.61 -15.19 30.50
N THR A 4 -25.17 -14.07 30.95
CA THR A 4 -24.99 -12.76 30.30
C THR A 4 -23.55 -12.27 30.42
N PHE A 5 -22.93 -12.46 31.59
CA PHE A 5 -21.54 -12.09 31.82
C PHE A 5 -20.57 -12.90 30.98
N LEU A 6 -20.81 -14.22 30.89
CA LEU A 6 -20.02 -15.14 30.07
C LEU A 6 -20.15 -14.80 28.57
N ALA A 7 -21.36 -14.45 28.11
CA ALA A 7 -21.59 -14.02 26.75
C ALA A 7 -20.82 -12.74 26.39
N ILE A 8 -20.80 -11.75 27.28
CA ILE A 8 -20.04 -10.50 27.07
C ILE A 8 -18.54 -10.76 26.99
N ILE A 9 -17.99 -11.61 27.87
CA ILE A 9 -16.56 -11.93 27.88
C ILE A 9 -16.12 -12.63 26.59
N VAL A 10 -16.99 -13.38 25.94
CA VAL A 10 -16.68 -14.06 24.67
C VAL A 10 -16.92 -13.15 23.47
N ILE A 11 -18.02 -12.39 23.45
CA ILE A 11 -18.39 -11.56 22.30
C ILE A 11 -17.47 -10.35 22.15
N LEU A 12 -17.06 -9.70 23.24
CA LEU A 12 -16.19 -8.53 23.17
C LEU A 12 -14.84 -8.80 22.49
N PRO A 13 -14.05 -9.81 22.90
CA PRO A 13 -12.80 -10.09 22.21
C PRO A 13 -13.01 -10.58 20.79
N LEU A 14 -14.11 -11.29 20.49
CA LEU A 14 -14.44 -11.71 19.14
C LEU A 14 -14.68 -10.51 18.21
N LEU A 15 -15.47 -9.52 18.67
CA LEU A 15 -15.70 -8.29 17.93
C LEU A 15 -14.38 -7.54 17.68
N TYR A 16 -13.51 -7.50 18.67
CA TYR A 16 -12.22 -6.83 18.56
C TYR A 16 -11.32 -7.49 17.50
N VAL A 17 -11.29 -8.83 17.47
CA VAL A 17 -10.56 -9.59 16.44
C VAL A 17 -11.10 -9.29 15.03
N VAL A 18 -12.42 -9.22 14.87
CA VAL A 18 -13.05 -8.89 13.58
C VAL A 18 -12.69 -7.48 13.12
N ILE A 19 -12.71 -6.50 14.02
CA ILE A 19 -12.32 -5.12 13.71
C ILE A 19 -10.83 -5.05 13.31
N GLY A 20 -9.95 -5.71 14.05
CA GLY A 20 -8.52 -5.76 13.74
C GLY A 20 -8.25 -6.40 12.38
N PHE A 21 -8.89 -7.51 12.09
CA PHE A 21 -8.78 -8.20 10.80
C PHE A 21 -9.28 -7.33 9.63
N SER A 22 -10.40 -6.63 9.82
CA SER A 22 -10.93 -5.68 8.84
C SER A 22 -9.94 -4.52 8.56
N ALA A 23 -9.28 -3.99 9.58
CA ALA A 23 -8.27 -2.94 9.42
C ALA A 23 -7.06 -3.42 8.59
N VAL A 24 -6.57 -4.63 8.86
CA VAL A 24 -5.46 -5.24 8.09
C VAL A 24 -5.83 -5.45 6.62
N GLN A 25 -7.01 -6.00 6.36
CA GLN A 25 -7.49 -6.19 4.98
C GLN A 25 -7.60 -4.86 4.24
N ARG A 26 -8.13 -3.83 4.87
CA ARG A 26 -8.24 -2.49 4.28
C ARG A 26 -6.86 -1.93 3.93
N GLY A 27 -5.87 -2.08 4.79
CA GLY A 27 -4.49 -1.69 4.53
C GLY A 27 -3.88 -2.40 3.32
N ILE A 28 -4.08 -3.71 3.20
CA ILE A 28 -3.59 -4.50 2.05
C ILE A 28 -4.25 -4.05 0.74
N PHE A 29 -5.56 -3.83 0.73
CA PHE A 29 -6.27 -3.33 -0.44
C PHE A 29 -5.81 -1.93 -0.82
N ALA A 30 -5.64 -1.03 0.15
CA ALA A 30 -5.14 0.32 -0.06
C ALA A 30 -3.75 0.33 -0.68
N ALA A 31 -2.80 -0.42 -0.12
CA ALA A 31 -1.45 -0.53 -0.62
C ALA A 31 -1.40 -1.12 -2.05
N THR A 32 -2.21 -2.15 -2.31
CA THR A 32 -2.28 -2.78 -3.63
C THR A 32 -2.90 -1.85 -4.67
N ALA A 33 -3.97 -1.13 -4.32
CA ALA A 33 -4.59 -0.13 -5.19
C ALA A 33 -3.62 1.02 -5.47
N GLY A 34 -2.94 1.52 -4.45
CA GLY A 34 -1.92 2.56 -4.58
C GLY A 34 -0.78 2.16 -5.52
N ALA A 35 -0.25 0.94 -5.37
CA ALA A 35 0.81 0.43 -6.25
C ALA A 35 0.36 0.31 -7.72
N ARG A 36 -0.88 -0.11 -7.96
CA ARG A 36 -1.44 -0.19 -9.32
C ARG A 36 -1.60 1.18 -9.96
N GLU A 37 -2.18 2.13 -9.25
CA GLU A 37 -2.41 3.48 -9.79
C GLU A 37 -1.09 4.24 -9.99
N ALA A 38 -0.14 4.11 -9.07
CA ALA A 38 1.22 4.63 -9.26
C ALA A 38 1.90 4.01 -10.51
N GLY A 39 1.79 2.70 -10.67
CA GLY A 39 2.34 1.99 -11.83
C GLY A 39 1.72 2.44 -13.16
N ARG A 40 0.41 2.66 -13.18
CA ARG A 40 -0.29 3.20 -14.36
C ARG A 40 0.17 4.61 -14.71
N ALA A 41 0.32 5.47 -13.70
CA ALA A 41 0.83 6.83 -13.89
C ALA A 41 2.24 6.84 -14.50
N LEU A 42 3.11 5.92 -14.04
CA LEU A 42 4.47 5.77 -14.58
C LEU A 42 4.51 5.19 -15.98
N SER A 43 3.63 4.24 -16.29
CA SER A 43 3.59 3.61 -17.62
C SER A 43 3.24 4.60 -18.74
N THR A 44 2.50 5.67 -18.42
CA THR A 44 2.03 6.70 -19.35
C THR A 44 2.78 8.02 -19.25
N ALA A 45 3.77 8.13 -18.37
CA ALA A 45 4.53 9.37 -18.18
C ALA A 45 5.54 9.61 -19.30
N ASP A 46 5.67 10.87 -19.72
CA ASP A 46 6.61 11.27 -20.77
C ASP A 46 8.02 11.52 -20.22
N ASP A 47 8.11 11.96 -18.97
CA ASP A 47 9.38 12.21 -18.29
C ASP A 47 9.41 11.67 -16.86
N VAL A 48 10.62 11.45 -16.33
CA VAL A 48 10.83 10.82 -15.01
C VAL A 48 10.28 11.69 -13.88
N THR A 49 10.56 12.98 -13.88
CA THR A 49 10.20 13.88 -12.78
C THR A 49 8.69 14.01 -12.64
N THR A 50 8.01 14.28 -13.75
CA THR A 50 6.54 14.34 -13.78
C THR A 50 5.91 12.97 -13.50
N GLY A 51 6.51 11.91 -14.00
CA GLY A 51 6.05 10.53 -13.78
C GLY A 51 6.06 10.14 -12.32
N LEU A 52 7.17 10.40 -11.63
CA LEU A 52 7.30 10.11 -10.20
C LEU A 52 6.32 10.93 -9.35
N ALA A 53 6.16 12.23 -9.66
CA ALA A 53 5.21 13.08 -8.96
C ALA A 53 3.76 12.61 -9.15
N ARG A 54 3.38 12.23 -10.37
CA ARG A 54 2.05 11.67 -10.67
C ARG A 54 1.83 10.33 -10.00
N ALA A 55 2.84 9.49 -9.94
CA ALA A 55 2.76 8.19 -9.27
C ALA A 55 2.53 8.35 -7.77
N GLN A 56 3.26 9.25 -7.13
CA GLN A 56 3.04 9.57 -5.71
C GLN A 56 1.61 10.04 -5.46
N TYR A 57 1.14 11.00 -6.25
CA TYR A 57 -0.21 11.55 -6.12
C TYR A 57 -1.31 10.52 -6.40
N ALA A 58 -1.12 9.67 -7.41
CA ALA A 58 -2.06 8.60 -7.72
C ALA A 58 -2.14 7.56 -6.60
N ALA A 59 -1.01 7.21 -5.98
CA ALA A 59 -0.98 6.32 -4.82
C ALA A 59 -1.71 6.94 -3.62
N GLU A 60 -1.49 8.21 -3.35
CA GLU A 60 -2.16 8.94 -2.25
C GLU A 60 -3.68 8.90 -2.40
N ILE A 61 -4.21 9.25 -3.57
CA ILE A 61 -5.65 9.20 -3.84
C ILE A 61 -6.21 7.78 -3.66
N ALA A 62 -5.52 6.78 -4.22
CA ALA A 62 -5.99 5.40 -4.15
C ALA A 62 -6.00 4.84 -2.72
N VAL A 63 -5.06 5.25 -1.89
CA VAL A 63 -4.99 4.88 -0.47
C VAL A 63 -6.04 5.62 0.34
N GLU A 64 -6.23 6.91 0.11
CA GLU A 64 -7.24 7.72 0.76
C GLU A 64 -8.66 7.20 0.49
N ASP A 65 -8.95 6.77 -0.73
CA ASP A 65 -10.23 6.17 -1.13
C ASP A 65 -10.58 4.91 -0.30
N GLN A 66 -9.59 4.24 0.28
CA GLN A 66 -9.77 3.10 1.17
C GLN A 66 -9.89 3.51 2.65
N ALA A 67 -9.98 4.81 2.94
CA ALA A 67 -10.02 5.36 4.30
C ALA A 67 -8.82 4.92 5.16
N VAL A 68 -7.63 4.87 4.57
CA VAL A 68 -6.35 4.64 5.24
C VAL A 68 -5.61 5.96 5.35
N ASP A 69 -4.96 6.18 6.48
CA ASP A 69 -4.19 7.40 6.74
C ASP A 69 -2.97 7.49 5.83
N LEU A 70 -2.73 8.69 5.28
CA LEU A 70 -1.59 8.97 4.39
C LEU A 70 -0.32 9.36 5.14
N THR A 71 -0.36 9.51 6.46
CA THR A 71 0.74 10.07 7.26
C THR A 71 2.04 9.28 7.08
N ASP A 72 1.93 7.97 6.92
CA ASP A 72 3.07 7.05 6.79
C ASP A 72 3.03 6.26 5.46
N LEU A 73 2.48 6.88 4.42
CA LEU A 73 2.50 6.32 3.07
C LEU A 73 3.90 6.45 2.47
N ASP A 74 4.47 5.34 2.03
CA ASP A 74 5.73 5.30 1.31
C ASP A 74 5.56 4.65 -0.07
N VAL A 75 6.10 5.31 -1.09
CA VAL A 75 6.14 4.82 -2.47
C VAL A 75 7.59 4.60 -2.87
N GLY A 76 7.99 3.35 -3.00
CA GLY A 76 9.33 2.96 -3.39
C GLY A 76 9.35 2.17 -4.70
N TYR A 77 10.54 2.02 -5.26
CA TYR A 77 10.77 1.31 -6.51
C TYR A 77 11.86 0.27 -6.32
N ALA A 78 11.67 -0.90 -6.94
CA ALA A 78 12.63 -1.99 -6.91
C ALA A 78 12.92 -2.47 -8.35
N PRO A 79 14.10 -3.08 -8.60
CA PRO A 79 14.41 -3.63 -9.91
C PRO A 79 13.50 -4.80 -10.28
N ASP A 80 13.41 -5.11 -11.58
CA ASP A 80 12.61 -6.25 -12.07
C ASP A 80 13.06 -7.56 -11.42
N GLY A 81 12.10 -8.33 -10.96
CA GLY A 81 12.32 -9.60 -10.25
C GLY A 81 12.68 -9.48 -8.78
N ALA A 82 12.84 -8.28 -8.25
CA ALA A 82 13.01 -8.07 -6.81
C ALA A 82 11.66 -7.93 -6.09
N ASP A 83 11.67 -8.15 -4.79
CA ASP A 83 10.54 -7.89 -3.92
C ASP A 83 10.62 -6.48 -3.31
N CYS A 84 9.60 -6.10 -2.54
CA CYS A 84 9.53 -4.78 -1.92
C CYS A 84 10.53 -4.57 -0.75
N SER A 85 11.30 -5.57 -0.36
CA SER A 85 12.40 -5.37 0.59
C SER A 85 13.54 -4.56 -0.03
N ALA A 86 13.64 -4.57 -1.36
CA ALA A 86 14.59 -3.77 -2.14
C ALA A 86 14.01 -2.39 -2.55
N ALA A 87 12.82 -2.01 -2.07
CA ALA A 87 12.23 -0.71 -2.37
C ALA A 87 13.13 0.44 -1.91
N GLY A 88 13.29 1.45 -2.77
CA GLY A 88 14.19 2.58 -2.51
C GLY A 88 15.63 2.39 -2.99
N SER A 89 16.04 1.17 -3.37
CA SER A 89 17.36 0.92 -3.96
C SER A 89 17.43 1.18 -5.46
N TYR A 90 16.29 1.39 -6.10
CA TYR A 90 16.14 1.55 -7.54
C TYR A 90 15.39 2.83 -7.87
N GLN A 91 15.82 3.52 -8.91
CA GLN A 91 15.13 4.68 -9.45
C GLN A 91 14.82 4.43 -10.93
N PRO A 92 13.53 4.38 -11.32
CA PRO A 92 13.17 4.12 -12.71
C PRO A 92 13.61 5.25 -13.62
N ALA A 93 14.22 4.90 -14.75
CA ALA A 93 14.63 5.85 -15.78
C ALA A 93 13.53 6.10 -16.82
N LEU A 94 12.46 5.32 -16.78
CA LEU A 94 11.32 5.34 -17.71
C LEU A 94 11.74 5.16 -19.18
N THR A 95 12.75 4.37 -19.41
CA THR A 95 13.20 4.04 -20.78
C THR A 95 12.24 3.06 -21.46
N PRO A 96 12.12 3.08 -22.80
CA PRO A 96 11.30 2.12 -23.53
C PRO A 96 11.69 0.67 -23.23
N GLY A 97 10.72 -0.16 -22.88
CA GLY A 97 10.92 -1.57 -22.54
C GLY A 97 11.44 -1.83 -21.13
N GLU A 98 11.65 -0.79 -20.32
CA GLU A 98 12.06 -0.95 -18.92
C GLU A 98 11.00 -1.66 -18.10
N ARG A 99 11.45 -2.56 -17.22
CA ARG A 99 10.61 -3.25 -16.24
C ARG A 99 11.12 -2.99 -14.83
N PHE A 100 10.21 -2.68 -13.95
CA PHE A 100 10.51 -2.45 -12.53
C PHE A 100 9.28 -2.72 -11.67
N VAL A 101 9.48 -2.71 -10.37
CA VAL A 101 8.42 -2.95 -9.39
C VAL A 101 8.11 -1.67 -8.65
N VAL A 102 6.84 -1.32 -8.54
CA VAL A 102 6.34 -0.26 -7.66
C VAL A 102 5.85 -0.88 -6.37
N CYS A 103 6.33 -0.37 -5.25
CA CYS A 103 5.97 -0.79 -3.91
C CYS A 103 5.32 0.37 -3.17
N VAL A 104 4.12 0.14 -2.66
CA VAL A 104 3.41 1.10 -1.80
C VAL A 104 3.24 0.47 -0.44
N THR A 105 3.73 1.14 0.59
CA THR A 105 3.62 0.71 1.97
C THR A 105 2.78 1.70 2.76
N VAL A 106 1.82 1.19 3.51
CA VAL A 106 0.96 1.96 4.40
C VAL A 106 1.04 1.39 5.81
N VAL A 107 0.88 2.25 6.82
CA VAL A 107 0.74 1.81 8.21
C VAL A 107 -0.71 1.44 8.48
N VAL A 108 -0.93 0.25 9.00
CA VAL A 108 -2.24 -0.25 9.41
C VAL A 108 -2.41 0.01 10.89
N ARG A 109 -3.37 0.85 11.25
CA ARG A 109 -3.70 1.14 12.65
C ARG A 109 -4.95 0.38 13.06
N VAL A 110 -4.85 -0.37 14.15
CA VAL A 110 -6.00 -1.06 14.74
C VAL A 110 -6.58 -0.19 15.85
N PRO A 111 -7.87 0.22 15.79
CA PRO A 111 -8.47 1.05 16.81
C PRO A 111 -8.36 0.42 18.21
N GLY A 112 -7.90 1.20 19.19
CA GLY A 112 -7.79 0.76 20.58
C GLY A 112 -6.47 0.09 20.96
N LEU A 113 -5.53 -0.11 20.01
CA LEU A 113 -4.16 -0.49 20.33
C LEU A 113 -3.29 0.74 20.57
N PRO A 114 -2.38 0.71 21.56
CA PRO A 114 -1.40 1.77 21.75
C PRO A 114 -0.43 1.83 20.57
N ASP A 115 0.01 3.03 20.18
CA ASP A 115 0.89 3.25 19.02
C ASP A 115 2.21 2.48 19.06
N PHE A 116 2.72 2.16 20.24
CA PHE A 116 3.97 1.39 20.38
C PHE A 116 3.84 -0.11 20.05
N ILE A 117 2.60 -0.62 19.95
CA ILE A 117 2.30 -2.02 19.54
C ILE A 117 1.75 -2.02 18.10
N ASP A 118 1.19 -0.92 17.65
CA ASP A 118 0.45 -0.78 16.40
C ASP A 118 1.37 -0.30 15.26
N THR A 119 2.45 -1.01 15.01
CA THR A 119 3.43 -0.73 13.94
C THR A 119 3.28 -1.67 12.74
N ASN A 120 2.08 -2.18 12.51
CA ASN A 120 1.82 -3.08 11.39
C ASN A 120 1.81 -2.31 10.08
N THR A 121 2.52 -2.81 9.09
CA THR A 121 2.56 -2.26 7.74
C THR A 121 1.94 -3.23 6.74
N ALA A 122 1.28 -2.68 5.74
CA ALA A 122 0.80 -3.42 4.58
C ALA A 122 1.51 -2.89 3.34
N THR A 123 2.06 -3.79 2.53
CA THR A 123 2.78 -3.42 1.31
C THR A 123 2.10 -4.04 0.10
N GLY A 124 1.78 -3.19 -0.87
CA GLY A 124 1.29 -3.58 -2.19
C GLY A 124 2.40 -3.52 -3.22
N MET A 125 2.39 -4.43 -4.17
CA MET A 125 3.38 -4.54 -5.23
C MET A 125 2.71 -4.57 -6.60
N TYR A 126 3.28 -3.84 -7.55
CA TYR A 126 2.83 -3.85 -8.94
C TYR A 126 4.03 -3.81 -9.89
N ILE A 127 4.04 -4.72 -10.87
CA ILE A 127 5.09 -4.77 -11.89
C ILE A 127 4.70 -3.85 -13.04
N VAL A 128 5.56 -2.87 -13.31
CA VAL A 128 5.42 -1.94 -14.43
C VAL A 128 6.29 -2.43 -15.58
N GLN A 129 5.72 -2.46 -16.76
CA GLN A 129 6.46 -2.66 -18.01
C GLN A 129 6.11 -1.52 -18.96
N ARG A 130 7.13 -0.76 -19.35
CA ARG A 130 6.94 0.28 -20.36
C ARG A 130 6.87 -0.34 -21.75
N ASP A 131 6.00 0.22 -22.57
CA ASP A 131 5.90 -0.19 -23.97
C ASP A 131 7.20 0.18 -24.72
N ARG A 132 7.67 -0.73 -25.56
CA ARG A 132 8.84 -0.50 -26.41
C ARG A 132 8.58 0.44 -27.58
N PHE A 133 7.31 0.64 -27.89
CA PHE A 133 6.84 1.40 -29.06
C PHE A 133 6.34 2.81 -28.72
N GLN A 134 6.38 3.22 -27.48
CA GLN A 134 6.19 4.62 -27.11
C GLN A 134 7.50 5.38 -27.33
N GLY A 135 7.64 5.87 -28.50
CA GLY A 135 8.70 6.79 -28.88
C GLY A 135 8.15 8.19 -29.04
#